data_9bbfdfbfa99d83a2dc170304409ec109
#
_entry.id   9bbfdfbfa99d83a2dc170304409ec109
#
_cell.length_a   1.000
_cell.length_b   1.000
_cell.length_c   1.000
_cell.angle_alpha   90.00
_cell.angle_beta   90.00
_cell.angle_gamma   90.00
#
_symmetry.space_group_name_H-M   'P 1'
#
loop_
_entity.id
_entity.type
_entity.pdbx_description
1 polymer ?
#
loop_
_entity_poly.entity_id
_entity_poly.type
_entity_poly.pdbx_seq_one_letter_code
_entity_poly.pdbx_strand_id
1 'polypeptide(L)'
;ATPRLQQYAIIIGSLMSVLILGPILLKLNDTATVYVPIAQVAPTGLQAPVNEVMPQHETLRGPQANSDQASYRIWHKRDAQGAPAGKYLVNEQGQAVWLVDPGINGHYTTRPDGTQVRKFDAPKATLMSYIIRGVLDRELPWGLMLLGVMLAIAVEMCGVNSLNFAVGVYLPLVTTVPVLLGGLLRWWTDRGRLRAANQRGDDAATIQANADRSSGVLMASGYIAGGAIAGIFIALMAGVFVSTDSSIS
;
A
#
# COMPACT_ATOMS: atom_id res chain seq x y z
N ALA A 1 13.71 -12.33 -26.89
CA ALA A 1 14.72 -11.64 -26.06
C ALA A 1 15.59 -12.68 -25.37
N THR A 2 16.91 -12.49 -25.37
CA THR A 2 17.83 -13.40 -24.67
C THR A 2 17.60 -13.26 -23.15
N PRO A 3 17.76 -14.33 -22.34
CA PRO A 3 17.57 -14.27 -20.89
C PRO A 3 18.40 -13.16 -20.21
N ARG A 4 19.59 -12.89 -20.73
CA ARG A 4 20.48 -11.83 -20.23
C ARG A 4 19.90 -10.41 -20.44
N LEU A 5 19.31 -10.14 -21.60
CA LEU A 5 18.65 -8.84 -21.86
C LEU A 5 17.45 -8.63 -20.94
N GLN A 6 16.70 -9.68 -20.64
CA GLN A 6 15.60 -9.63 -19.67
C GLN A 6 16.10 -9.31 -18.25
N GLN A 7 17.20 -9.92 -17.82
CA GLN A 7 17.82 -9.63 -16.52
C GLN A 7 18.28 -8.18 -16.43
N TYR A 8 18.96 -7.65 -17.44
CA TYR A 8 19.36 -6.24 -17.47
C TYR A 8 18.15 -5.30 -17.46
N ALA A 9 17.10 -5.60 -18.21
CA ALA A 9 15.89 -4.80 -18.22
C ALA A 9 15.22 -4.76 -16.84
N ILE A 10 15.18 -5.88 -16.12
CA ILE A 10 14.62 -5.96 -14.77
C ILE A 10 15.47 -5.14 -13.78
N ILE A 11 16.79 -5.28 -13.83
CA ILE A 11 17.71 -4.54 -12.94
C ILE A 11 17.59 -3.04 -13.18
N ILE A 12 17.65 -2.60 -14.43
CA ILE A 12 17.54 -1.18 -14.78
C ILE A 12 16.15 -0.64 -14.40
N GLY A 13 15.09 -1.39 -14.72
CA GLY A 13 13.71 -1.01 -14.39
C GLY A 13 13.46 -0.89 -12.89
N SER A 14 13.95 -1.83 -12.10
CA SER A 14 13.81 -1.78 -10.63
C SER A 14 14.62 -0.64 -10.02
N LEU A 15 15.81 -0.37 -10.50
CA LEU A 15 16.67 0.71 -10.04
C LEU A 15 16.05 2.09 -10.34
N MET A 16 15.54 2.28 -11.56
CA MET A 16 14.80 3.49 -11.95
C MET A 16 13.50 3.66 -11.17
N SER A 17 12.79 2.57 -10.92
CA SER A 17 11.56 2.59 -10.12
C SER A 17 11.83 3.08 -8.70
N VAL A 18 12.87 2.59 -8.04
CA VAL A 18 13.23 3.01 -6.66
C VAL A 18 13.62 4.48 -6.62
N LEU A 19 14.41 4.95 -7.59
CA LEU A 19 14.83 6.36 -7.67
C LEU A 19 13.66 7.33 -7.84
N ILE A 20 12.62 6.92 -8.55
CA ILE A 20 11.45 7.77 -8.83
C ILE A 20 10.40 7.63 -7.73
N LEU A 21 10.06 6.40 -7.33
CA LEU A 21 8.97 6.15 -6.39
C LEU A 21 9.31 6.58 -4.97
N GLY A 22 10.56 6.44 -4.54
CA GLY A 22 11.00 6.82 -3.20
C GLY A 22 10.67 8.28 -2.87
N PRO A 23 11.20 9.26 -3.61
CA PRO A 23 10.91 10.68 -3.39
C PRO A 23 9.42 11.03 -3.52
N ILE A 24 8.69 10.41 -4.46
CA ILE A 24 7.25 10.64 -4.65
C ILE A 24 6.48 10.19 -3.41
N LEU A 25 6.75 8.98 -2.89
CA LEU A 25 6.08 8.45 -1.69
C LEU A 25 6.37 9.29 -0.46
N LEU A 26 7.62 9.73 -0.27
CA LEU A 26 7.98 10.62 0.82
C LEU A 26 7.22 11.95 0.71
N LYS A 27 7.20 12.56 -0.46
CA LYS A 27 6.48 13.82 -0.69
C LYS A 27 4.97 13.68 -0.47
N LEU A 28 4.35 12.61 -0.98
CA LEU A 28 2.93 12.33 -0.76
C LEU A 28 2.63 12.09 0.72
N ASN A 29 3.49 11.35 1.41
CA ASN A 29 3.33 11.13 2.85
C ASN A 29 3.43 12.46 3.62
N ASP A 30 4.45 13.27 3.37
CA ASP A 30 4.65 14.54 4.06
C ASP A 30 3.48 15.52 3.81
N THR A 31 2.97 15.57 2.57
CA THR A 31 1.84 16.44 2.20
C THR A 31 0.54 16.01 2.88
N ALA A 32 0.32 14.71 3.08
CA ALA A 32 -0.88 14.16 3.68
C ALA A 32 -0.72 13.81 5.17
N THR A 33 0.46 14.03 5.76
CA THR A 33 0.68 13.86 7.21
C THR A 33 -0.10 14.92 7.98
N VAL A 34 -0.72 14.48 9.09
CA VAL A 34 -1.43 15.35 10.01
C VAL A 34 -0.76 15.27 11.38
N TYR A 35 -0.35 16.41 11.90
CA TYR A 35 0.12 16.54 13.27
C TYR A 35 -1.05 16.92 14.14
N VAL A 36 -1.46 15.98 15.01
CA VAL A 36 -2.62 16.15 15.90
C VAL A 36 -2.12 16.63 17.25
N PRO A 37 -2.63 17.75 17.78
CA PRO A 37 -2.26 18.23 19.12
C PRO A 37 -2.59 17.16 20.17
N ILE A 38 -1.67 16.97 21.13
CA ILE A 38 -1.87 15.94 22.17
C ILE A 38 -3.14 16.16 22.99
N ALA A 39 -3.58 17.40 23.14
CA ALA A 39 -4.80 17.75 23.86
C ALA A 39 -6.08 17.10 23.26
N GLN A 40 -6.09 16.80 21.95
CA GLN A 40 -7.19 16.13 21.28
C GLN A 40 -7.18 14.59 21.48
N VAL A 41 -6.00 14.03 21.72
CA VAL A 41 -5.78 12.57 21.78
C VAL A 41 -5.65 12.09 23.23
N ALA A 42 -4.99 12.86 24.07
CA ALA A 42 -4.80 12.60 25.49
C ALA A 42 -4.95 13.91 26.30
N PRO A 43 -6.18 14.28 26.69
CA PRO A 43 -6.43 15.55 27.40
C PRO A 43 -5.71 15.68 28.75
N THR A 44 -5.39 14.55 29.39
CA THR A 44 -4.63 14.51 30.65
C THR A 44 -3.13 14.72 30.48
N GLY A 45 -2.66 14.89 29.23
CA GLY A 45 -1.25 14.94 28.90
C GLY A 45 -0.64 13.52 28.79
N LEU A 46 0.44 13.42 28.07
CA LEU A 46 1.16 12.15 27.85
C LEU A 46 2.65 12.39 28.02
N GLN A 47 3.26 11.64 28.90
CA GLN A 47 4.70 11.73 29.19
C GLN A 47 5.43 10.50 28.67
N ALA A 48 6.47 10.72 27.88
CA ALA A 48 7.28 9.66 27.33
C ALA A 48 8.29 9.17 28.38
N PRO A 49 8.46 7.84 28.53
CA PRO A 49 9.54 7.29 29.33
C PRO A 49 10.91 7.73 28.76
N VAL A 50 11.79 8.21 29.61
CA VAL A 50 13.12 8.77 29.19
C VAL A 50 13.93 7.77 28.37
N ASN A 51 13.79 6.48 28.67
CA ASN A 51 14.52 5.39 27.99
C ASN A 51 14.01 5.07 26.59
N GLU A 52 12.81 5.55 26.21
CA GLU A 52 12.18 5.26 24.91
C GLU A 52 12.25 6.46 23.96
N VAL A 53 12.66 7.61 24.44
CA VAL A 53 12.80 8.82 23.62
C VAL A 53 14.08 8.74 22.81
N MET A 54 13.95 8.80 21.49
CA MET A 54 15.09 8.78 20.59
C MET A 54 15.83 10.14 20.63
N PRO A 55 17.16 10.13 20.52
CA PRO A 55 17.95 11.37 20.49
C PRO A 55 17.78 12.17 19.19
N GLN A 56 17.14 11.59 18.20
CA GLN A 56 16.89 12.23 16.91
C GLN A 56 15.84 13.33 17.06
N HIS A 57 16.13 14.48 16.45
CA HIS A 57 15.24 15.63 16.41
C HIS A 57 14.53 15.70 15.06
N GLU A 58 13.27 16.04 15.09
CA GLU A 58 12.44 16.23 13.91
C GLU A 58 11.56 17.48 14.09
N THR A 59 11.40 18.21 12.99
CA THR A 59 10.48 19.35 12.89
C THR A 59 9.21 18.90 12.16
N LEU A 60 8.14 19.66 12.31
CA LEU A 60 6.94 19.43 11.51
C LEU A 60 7.26 19.53 10.02
N ARG A 61 6.61 18.70 9.21
CA ARG A 61 6.78 18.70 7.76
C ARG A 61 5.47 18.99 7.04
N GLY A 62 5.57 19.30 5.75
CA GLY A 62 4.41 19.58 4.94
C GLY A 62 3.74 20.91 5.31
N PRO A 63 2.43 21.07 5.06
CA PRO A 63 1.73 22.33 5.26
C PRO A 63 1.71 22.86 6.70
N GLN A 64 1.82 21.97 7.71
CA GLN A 64 1.85 22.36 9.13
C GLN A 64 3.23 22.82 9.59
N ALA A 65 4.29 22.70 8.78
CA ALA A 65 5.63 23.15 9.13
C ALA A 65 5.70 24.67 9.40
N ASN A 66 4.80 25.44 8.81
CA ASN A 66 4.74 26.89 9.01
C ASN A 66 4.09 27.30 10.35
N SER A 67 3.30 26.41 10.94
CA SER A 67 2.58 26.70 12.20
C SER A 67 3.47 26.50 13.43
N ASP A 68 4.46 25.61 13.33
CA ASP A 68 5.37 25.29 14.42
C ASP A 68 6.71 24.84 13.85
N GLN A 69 7.75 25.62 14.09
CA GLN A 69 9.12 25.38 13.63
C GLN A 69 10.02 24.80 14.74
N ALA A 70 9.45 24.46 15.88
CA ALA A 70 10.21 23.88 16.98
C ALA A 70 10.74 22.49 16.62
N SER A 71 11.86 22.13 17.21
CA SER A 71 12.49 20.83 17.03
C SER A 71 12.11 19.93 18.20
N TYR A 72 11.62 18.75 17.90
CA TYR A 72 11.11 17.79 18.85
C TYR A 72 11.86 16.49 18.79
N ARG A 73 11.99 15.80 19.92
CA ARG A 73 12.49 14.42 19.94
C ARG A 73 11.39 13.44 19.57
N ILE A 74 11.79 12.28 19.11
CA ILE A 74 10.86 11.24 18.61
C ILE A 74 10.64 10.20 19.70
N TRP A 75 9.38 9.86 19.92
CA TRP A 75 8.97 8.72 20.74
C TRP A 75 7.99 7.82 19.99
N HIS A 76 8.29 6.53 19.94
CA HIS A 76 7.41 5.53 19.34
C HIS A 76 6.65 4.79 20.45
N LYS A 77 5.42 5.20 20.71
CA LYS A 77 4.52 4.52 21.66
C LYS A 77 3.98 3.24 21.03
N ARG A 78 4.25 2.09 21.67
CA ARG A 78 3.87 0.77 21.16
C ARG A 78 2.53 0.28 21.71
N ASP A 79 2.21 0.64 22.94
CA ASP A 79 0.95 0.29 23.58
C ASP A 79 -0.15 1.33 23.26
N ALA A 80 -1.41 0.93 23.46
CA ALA A 80 -2.57 1.81 23.28
C ALA A 80 -3.12 2.34 24.61
N GLN A 81 -2.39 2.22 25.74
CA GLN A 81 -2.85 2.70 27.03
C GLN A 81 -2.75 4.22 27.12
N GLY A 82 -3.85 4.86 27.44
CA GLY A 82 -3.93 6.33 27.62
C GLY A 82 -3.90 7.16 26.35
N ALA A 83 -3.35 6.64 25.25
CA ALA A 83 -3.33 7.27 23.93
C ALA A 83 -3.03 6.23 22.84
N PRO A 84 -3.38 6.46 21.58
CA PRO A 84 -3.12 5.52 20.48
C PRO A 84 -1.63 5.18 20.34
N ALA A 85 -1.35 3.94 19.94
CA ALA A 85 0.01 3.57 19.55
C ALA A 85 0.40 4.35 18.28
N GLY A 86 1.62 4.91 18.25
CA GLY A 86 2.06 5.72 17.12
C GLY A 86 3.35 6.48 17.39
N LYS A 87 3.71 7.33 16.44
CA LYS A 87 4.85 8.22 16.54
C LYS A 87 4.42 9.53 17.20
N TYR A 88 5.10 9.90 18.26
CA TYR A 88 4.88 11.16 18.97
C TYR A 88 6.11 12.06 18.88
N LEU A 89 5.86 13.36 18.78
CA LEU A 89 6.87 14.38 18.92
C LEU A 89 6.82 14.90 20.37
N VAL A 90 7.94 14.83 21.06
CA VAL A 90 8.06 15.19 22.48
C VAL A 90 9.02 16.36 22.65
N ASN A 91 8.72 17.22 23.61
CA ASN A 91 9.61 18.32 23.98
C ASN A 91 10.84 17.82 24.77
N GLU A 92 11.73 18.71 25.14
CA GLU A 92 12.93 18.35 25.92
C GLU A 92 12.61 17.79 27.30
N GLN A 93 11.45 18.14 27.86
CA GLN A 93 10.96 17.66 29.15
C GLN A 93 10.28 16.27 29.05
N GLY A 94 10.23 15.68 27.84
CA GLY A 94 9.61 14.38 27.61
C GLY A 94 8.10 14.39 27.50
N GLN A 95 7.46 15.57 27.45
CA GLN A 95 6.03 15.69 27.25
C GLN A 95 5.70 15.56 25.75
N ALA A 96 4.71 14.75 25.42
CA ALA A 96 4.20 14.65 24.07
C ALA A 96 3.46 15.96 23.69
N VAL A 97 3.78 16.49 22.52
CA VAL A 97 3.17 17.70 21.95
C VAL A 97 2.29 17.35 20.77
N TRP A 98 2.80 16.54 19.87
CA TRP A 98 2.13 16.15 18.64
C TRP A 98 2.07 14.63 18.47
N LEU A 99 0.91 14.12 18.05
CA LEU A 99 0.80 12.79 17.45
C LEU A 99 1.01 12.94 15.94
N VAL A 100 1.95 12.21 15.38
CA VAL A 100 2.22 12.19 13.94
C VAL A 100 1.34 11.12 13.28
N ASP A 101 0.31 11.55 12.58
CA ASP A 101 -0.56 10.66 11.81
C ASP A 101 -0.13 10.67 10.34
N PRO A 102 0.44 9.56 9.82
CA PRO A 102 1.05 9.55 8.50
C PRO A 102 0.03 9.78 7.39
N GLY A 103 0.49 10.25 6.24
CA GLY A 103 -0.34 10.41 5.05
C GLY A 103 -0.80 9.08 4.46
N ILE A 104 0.01 8.02 4.64
CA ILE A 104 -0.29 6.66 4.20
C ILE A 104 -0.80 5.85 5.38
N ASN A 105 -1.99 5.26 5.26
CA ASN A 105 -2.68 4.49 6.32
C ASN A 105 -2.92 5.28 7.62
N GLY A 106 -2.95 6.61 7.57
CA GLY A 106 -3.32 7.45 8.70
C GLY A 106 -4.84 7.50 8.91
N HIS A 107 -5.27 7.97 10.07
CA HIS A 107 -6.67 7.98 10.50
C HIS A 107 -7.29 9.39 10.53
N TYR A 108 -6.48 10.42 10.77
CA TYR A 108 -6.97 11.79 10.93
C TYR A 108 -7.01 12.50 9.57
N THR A 109 -8.21 12.81 9.11
CA THR A 109 -8.45 13.46 7.80
C THR A 109 -8.57 14.97 7.89
N THR A 110 -8.55 15.54 9.10
CA THR A 110 -8.70 16.99 9.33
C THR A 110 -7.51 17.50 10.13
N ARG A 111 -6.87 18.56 9.66
CA ARG A 111 -5.81 19.26 10.39
C ARG A 111 -6.40 20.18 11.48
N PRO A 112 -5.59 20.65 12.44
CA PRO A 112 -6.04 21.61 13.46
C PRO A 112 -6.57 22.93 12.88
N ASP A 113 -6.17 23.31 11.67
CA ASP A 113 -6.64 24.48 10.95
C ASP A 113 -8.00 24.27 10.23
N GLY A 114 -8.59 23.07 10.34
CA GLY A 114 -9.84 22.70 9.67
C GLY A 114 -9.66 22.19 8.23
N THR A 115 -8.45 22.20 7.67
CA THR A 115 -8.20 21.73 6.31
C THR A 115 -8.41 20.22 6.21
N GLN A 116 -9.17 19.79 5.21
CA GLN A 116 -9.37 18.36 4.90
C GLN A 116 -8.17 17.78 4.18
N VAL A 117 -7.73 16.62 4.61
CA VAL A 117 -6.61 15.89 4.02
C VAL A 117 -7.06 14.53 3.54
N ARG A 118 -6.78 14.21 2.28
CA ARG A 118 -7.01 12.88 1.74
C ARG A 118 -5.88 11.94 2.15
N LYS A 119 -6.22 10.87 2.86
CA LYS A 119 -5.27 9.80 3.19
C LYS A 119 -5.13 8.81 2.03
N PHE A 120 -3.95 8.20 1.97
CA PHE A 120 -3.65 7.14 1.00
C PHE A 120 -3.68 5.79 1.68
N ASP A 121 -4.44 4.85 1.10
CA ASP A 121 -4.52 3.48 1.62
C ASP A 121 -3.47 2.59 0.98
N ALA A 122 -2.71 1.89 1.81
CA ALA A 122 -1.76 0.87 1.39
C ALA A 122 -2.07 -0.46 2.08
N PRO A 123 -3.13 -1.19 1.64
CA PRO A 123 -3.62 -2.39 2.32
C PRO A 123 -2.57 -3.49 2.45
N LYS A 124 -1.70 -3.64 1.44
CA LYS A 124 -0.61 -4.62 1.48
C LYS A 124 0.43 -4.30 2.56
N ALA A 125 0.75 -3.02 2.77
CA ALA A 125 1.67 -2.59 3.81
C ALA A 125 1.06 -2.82 5.21
N THR A 126 -0.23 -2.60 5.37
CA THR A 126 -0.97 -2.88 6.62
C THR A 126 -0.92 -4.36 6.96
N LEU A 127 -1.20 -5.25 6.01
CA LEU A 127 -1.11 -6.71 6.23
C LEU A 127 0.31 -7.14 6.62
N MET A 128 1.34 -6.63 5.92
CA MET A 128 2.73 -6.92 6.28
C MET A 128 3.07 -6.42 7.67
N SER A 129 2.58 -5.24 8.05
CA SER A 129 2.77 -4.70 9.40
C SER A 129 2.16 -5.61 10.47
N TYR A 130 0.96 -6.14 10.26
CA TYR A 130 0.33 -7.10 11.18
C TYR A 130 1.13 -8.40 11.30
N ILE A 131 1.62 -8.94 10.19
CA ILE A 131 2.43 -10.16 10.20
C ILE A 131 3.75 -9.91 10.96
N ILE A 132 4.44 -8.81 10.65
CA ILE A 132 5.72 -8.47 11.27
C ILE A 132 5.54 -8.28 12.78
N ARG A 133 4.56 -7.51 13.21
CA ARG A 133 4.26 -7.31 14.64
C ARG A 133 3.87 -8.62 15.32
N GLY A 134 2.98 -9.39 14.71
CA GLY A 134 2.58 -10.68 15.24
C GLY A 134 3.75 -11.63 15.48
N VAL A 135 4.75 -11.65 14.57
CA VAL A 135 5.95 -12.47 14.72
C VAL A 135 6.92 -11.91 15.75
N LEU A 136 7.20 -10.59 15.71
CA LEU A 136 8.18 -9.96 16.60
C LEU A 136 7.67 -9.84 18.03
N ASP A 137 6.41 -9.44 18.21
CA ASP A 137 5.80 -9.24 19.52
C ASP A 137 5.17 -10.52 20.07
N ARG A 138 5.22 -11.63 19.31
CA ARG A 138 4.63 -12.95 19.63
C ARG A 138 3.11 -12.90 19.90
N GLU A 139 2.43 -11.90 19.35
CA GLU A 139 0.99 -11.69 19.47
C GLU A 139 0.22 -12.17 18.23
N LEU A 140 0.67 -13.26 17.61
CA LEU A 140 -0.02 -13.85 16.47
C LEU A 140 -1.40 -14.37 16.88
N PRO A 141 -2.47 -14.03 16.15
CA PRO A 141 -3.80 -14.57 16.40
C PRO A 141 -3.89 -16.02 15.89
N TRP A 142 -3.29 -16.96 16.60
CA TRP A 142 -3.17 -18.37 16.22
C TRP A 142 -4.51 -19.01 15.82
N GLY A 143 -5.62 -18.63 16.49
CA GLY A 143 -6.94 -19.15 16.17
C GLY A 143 -7.39 -18.77 14.75
N LEU A 144 -7.18 -17.51 14.34
CA LEU A 144 -7.50 -17.04 12.98
C LEU A 144 -6.57 -17.66 11.93
N MET A 145 -5.28 -17.84 12.27
CA MET A 145 -4.34 -18.50 11.37
C MET A 145 -4.71 -19.96 11.12
N LEU A 146 -5.04 -20.71 12.17
CA LEU A 146 -5.48 -22.11 12.04
C LEU A 146 -6.78 -22.22 11.23
N LEU A 147 -7.73 -21.30 11.45
CA LEU A 147 -8.95 -21.25 10.66
C LEU A 147 -8.64 -20.98 9.18
N GLY A 148 -7.70 -20.10 8.88
CA GLY A 148 -7.23 -19.83 7.51
C GLY A 148 -6.59 -21.08 6.87
N VAL A 149 -5.77 -21.82 7.63
CA VAL A 149 -5.15 -23.06 7.15
C VAL A 149 -6.22 -24.13 6.87
N MET A 150 -7.20 -24.31 7.76
CA MET A 150 -8.30 -25.25 7.52
C MET A 150 -9.14 -24.87 6.31
N LEU A 151 -9.43 -23.59 6.12
CA LEU A 151 -10.12 -23.09 4.93
C LEU A 151 -9.32 -23.37 3.66
N ALA A 152 -8.01 -23.11 3.66
CA ALA A 152 -7.14 -23.37 2.52
C ALA A 152 -7.15 -24.86 2.14
N ILE A 153 -7.05 -25.76 3.12
CA ILE A 153 -7.12 -27.20 2.90
C ILE A 153 -8.49 -27.60 2.32
N ALA A 154 -9.58 -27.09 2.88
CA ALA A 154 -10.93 -27.42 2.39
C ALA A 154 -11.15 -26.96 0.94
N VAL A 155 -10.69 -25.75 0.59
CA VAL A 155 -10.78 -25.21 -0.78
C VAL A 155 -9.94 -26.04 -1.76
N GLU A 156 -8.71 -26.41 -1.36
CA GLU A 156 -7.84 -27.26 -2.17
C GLU A 156 -8.44 -28.66 -2.40
N MET A 157 -9.08 -29.24 -1.38
CA MET A 157 -9.81 -30.51 -1.51
C MET A 157 -11.01 -30.41 -2.46
N CYS A 158 -11.61 -29.24 -2.60
CA CYS A 158 -12.65 -28.96 -3.61
C CYS A 158 -12.10 -28.80 -5.03
N GLY A 159 -10.79 -28.91 -5.24
CA GLY A 159 -10.15 -28.75 -6.54
C GLY A 159 -9.99 -27.28 -6.98
N VAL A 160 -10.16 -26.33 -6.06
CA VAL A 160 -9.96 -24.90 -6.29
C VAL A 160 -8.60 -24.49 -5.71
N ASN A 161 -7.82 -23.77 -6.49
CA ASN A 161 -6.52 -23.25 -6.00
C ASN A 161 -6.74 -22.27 -4.83
N SER A 162 -6.24 -22.62 -3.66
CA SER A 162 -6.41 -21.87 -2.41
C SER A 162 -5.83 -20.46 -2.48
N LEU A 163 -4.73 -20.24 -3.23
CA LEU A 163 -4.12 -18.94 -3.43
C LEU A 163 -5.06 -18.00 -4.21
N ASN A 164 -5.68 -18.48 -5.30
CA ASN A 164 -6.61 -17.69 -6.09
C ASN A 164 -7.86 -17.32 -5.28
N PHE A 165 -8.34 -18.26 -4.46
CA PHE A 165 -9.45 -18.02 -3.56
C PHE A 165 -9.10 -16.94 -2.51
N ALA A 166 -7.95 -17.05 -1.85
CA ALA A 166 -7.49 -16.10 -0.85
C ALA A 166 -7.34 -14.69 -1.43
N VAL A 167 -6.76 -14.57 -2.63
CA VAL A 167 -6.64 -13.28 -3.34
C VAL A 167 -8.03 -12.70 -3.65
N GLY A 168 -8.99 -13.55 -4.06
CA GLY A 168 -10.36 -13.12 -4.35
C GLY A 168 -11.12 -12.62 -3.12
N VAL A 169 -10.91 -13.24 -1.96
CA VAL A 169 -11.51 -12.80 -0.68
C VAL A 169 -10.89 -11.48 -0.20
N TYR A 170 -9.57 -11.32 -0.41
CA TYR A 170 -8.84 -10.14 0.03
C TYR A 170 -9.12 -8.89 -0.81
N LEU A 171 -9.35 -9.06 -2.11
CA LEU A 171 -9.57 -7.92 -3.01
C LEU A 171 -10.99 -7.36 -2.86
N PRO A 172 -11.14 -6.01 -2.89
CA PRO A 172 -12.46 -5.37 -2.91
C PRO A 172 -13.30 -5.84 -4.11
N LEU A 173 -14.62 -5.89 -3.95
CA LEU A 173 -15.54 -6.28 -5.02
C LEU A 173 -15.38 -5.46 -6.30
N VAL A 174 -15.00 -4.18 -6.17
CA VAL A 174 -14.74 -3.29 -7.32
C VAL A 174 -13.63 -3.82 -8.23
N THR A 175 -12.65 -4.54 -7.68
CA THR A 175 -11.55 -5.15 -8.44
C THR A 175 -11.85 -6.58 -8.86
N THR A 176 -12.60 -7.34 -8.07
CA THR A 176 -12.90 -8.75 -8.37
C THR A 176 -13.97 -8.92 -9.44
N VAL A 177 -14.97 -8.03 -9.50
CA VAL A 177 -16.04 -8.11 -10.52
C VAL A 177 -15.49 -7.99 -11.96
N PRO A 178 -14.63 -7.01 -12.30
CA PRO A 178 -14.00 -6.95 -13.62
C PRO A 178 -13.16 -8.18 -13.96
N VAL A 179 -12.46 -8.76 -12.98
CA VAL A 179 -11.68 -9.98 -13.17
C VAL A 179 -12.58 -11.17 -13.47
N LEU A 180 -13.72 -11.31 -12.77
CA LEU A 180 -14.72 -12.34 -13.03
C LEU A 180 -15.29 -12.21 -14.44
N LEU A 181 -15.72 -11.00 -14.83
CA LEU A 181 -16.28 -10.75 -16.17
C LEU A 181 -15.25 -11.03 -17.27
N GLY A 182 -14.00 -10.60 -17.07
CA GLY A 182 -12.89 -10.88 -17.98
C GLY A 182 -12.60 -12.37 -18.09
N GLY A 183 -12.63 -13.11 -16.98
CA GLY A 183 -12.48 -14.56 -16.95
C GLY A 183 -13.60 -15.30 -17.70
N LEU A 184 -14.86 -14.88 -17.52
CA LEU A 184 -16.01 -15.44 -18.24
C LEU A 184 -15.93 -15.19 -19.75
N LEU A 185 -15.56 -13.98 -20.16
CA LEU A 185 -15.36 -13.65 -21.57
C LEU A 185 -14.21 -14.46 -22.18
N ARG A 186 -13.08 -14.60 -21.46
CA ARG A 186 -11.97 -15.45 -21.89
C ARG A 186 -12.40 -16.91 -22.03
N TRP A 187 -13.07 -17.46 -21.03
CA TRP A 187 -13.57 -18.83 -21.08
C TRP A 187 -14.51 -19.07 -22.29
N TRP A 188 -15.36 -18.11 -22.62
CA TRP A 188 -16.25 -18.21 -23.79
C TRP A 188 -15.45 -18.18 -25.11
N THR A 189 -14.52 -17.25 -25.25
CA THR A 189 -13.69 -17.14 -26.46
C THR A 189 -12.73 -18.33 -26.61
N ASP A 190 -12.16 -18.85 -25.52
CA ASP A 190 -11.25 -19.98 -25.55
C ASP A 190 -11.97 -21.28 -25.90
N ARG A 191 -13.23 -21.46 -25.51
CA ARG A 191 -14.07 -22.60 -25.97
C ARG A 191 -14.16 -22.69 -27.48
N GLY A 192 -14.34 -21.58 -28.18
CA GLY A 192 -14.36 -21.53 -29.63
C GLY A 192 -13.01 -21.87 -30.27
N ARG A 193 -11.92 -21.33 -29.68
CA ARG A 193 -10.56 -21.56 -30.13
C ARG A 193 -10.08 -23.00 -29.89
N LEU A 194 -10.40 -23.60 -28.75
CA LEU A 194 -10.07 -24.99 -28.43
C LEU A 194 -10.75 -25.96 -29.37
N ARG A 195 -12.02 -25.70 -29.74
CA ARG A 195 -12.70 -26.53 -30.73
C ARG A 195 -12.06 -26.48 -32.12
N ALA A 196 -11.62 -25.27 -32.53
CA ALA A 196 -10.93 -25.07 -33.81
C ALA A 196 -9.51 -25.66 -33.81
N ALA A 197 -8.80 -25.59 -32.69
CA ALA A 197 -7.46 -26.14 -32.54
C ALA A 197 -7.46 -27.67 -32.46
N ASN A 198 -8.44 -28.28 -31.76
CA ASN A 198 -8.63 -29.74 -31.77
C ASN A 198 -8.94 -30.31 -33.16
N GLN A 199 -9.65 -29.53 -33.99
CA GLN A 199 -9.90 -29.90 -35.38
C GLN A 199 -8.65 -29.85 -36.27
N ARG A 200 -7.63 -29.05 -35.87
CA ARG A 200 -6.33 -28.91 -36.57
C ARG A 200 -5.29 -29.89 -36.08
N GLY A 201 -5.51 -30.57 -34.95
CA GLY A 201 -4.53 -31.49 -34.37
C GLY A 201 -3.34 -30.80 -33.71
N ASP A 202 -3.51 -29.52 -33.29
CA ASP A 202 -2.45 -28.77 -32.67
C ASP A 202 -2.14 -29.33 -31.26
N ASP A 203 -0.85 -29.32 -30.89
CA ASP A 203 -0.38 -29.78 -29.60
C ASP A 203 -0.79 -28.81 -28.47
N ALA A 204 -1.12 -29.32 -27.27
CA ALA A 204 -1.60 -28.53 -26.14
C ALA A 204 -0.66 -27.36 -25.78
N ALA A 205 0.66 -27.57 -25.90
CA ALA A 205 1.68 -26.54 -25.67
C ALA A 205 1.60 -25.39 -26.71
N THR A 206 1.31 -25.73 -27.97
CA THR A 206 1.17 -24.74 -29.07
C THR A 206 -0.10 -23.94 -28.93
N ILE A 207 -1.19 -24.57 -28.47
CA ILE A 207 -2.47 -23.92 -28.20
C ILE A 207 -2.29 -22.88 -27.08
N GLN A 208 -1.60 -23.25 -26.01
CA GLN A 208 -1.35 -22.36 -24.86
C GLN A 208 -0.43 -21.20 -25.25
N ALA A 209 0.65 -21.46 -25.99
CA ALA A 209 1.56 -20.42 -26.46
C ALA A 209 0.88 -19.40 -27.40
N ASN A 210 -0.03 -19.87 -28.25
CA ASN A 210 -0.83 -19.02 -29.14
C ASN A 210 -1.92 -18.24 -28.39
N ALA A 211 -2.50 -18.80 -27.32
CA ALA A 211 -3.45 -18.11 -26.46
C ALA A 211 -2.77 -16.95 -25.71
N ASP A 212 -1.57 -17.16 -25.18
CA ASP A 212 -0.79 -16.15 -24.46
C ASP A 212 -0.27 -15.01 -25.37
N ARG A 213 -0.06 -15.30 -26.66
CA ARG A 213 0.32 -14.31 -27.70
C ARG A 213 -0.87 -13.71 -28.43
N SER A 214 -2.10 -13.99 -28.00
CA SER A 214 -3.28 -13.42 -28.65
C SER A 214 -3.31 -11.89 -28.55
N SER A 215 -3.84 -11.24 -29.59
CA SER A 215 -3.96 -9.77 -29.64
C SER A 215 -4.71 -9.20 -28.44
N GLY A 216 -5.68 -9.93 -27.88
CA GLY A 216 -6.41 -9.54 -26.69
C GLY A 216 -5.54 -9.52 -25.43
N VAL A 217 -4.66 -10.51 -25.23
CA VAL A 217 -3.71 -10.54 -24.10
C VAL A 217 -2.66 -9.44 -24.21
N LEU A 218 -2.14 -9.21 -25.42
CA LEU A 218 -1.19 -8.13 -25.68
C LEU A 218 -1.82 -6.75 -25.46
N MET A 219 -3.06 -6.55 -25.88
CA MET A 219 -3.81 -5.32 -25.65
C MET A 219 -4.10 -5.10 -24.16
N ALA A 220 -4.52 -6.14 -23.43
CA ALA A 220 -4.76 -6.09 -21.99
C ALA A 220 -3.47 -5.74 -21.21
N SER A 221 -2.33 -6.34 -21.58
CA SER A 221 -1.03 -6.01 -20.96
C SER A 221 -0.61 -4.56 -21.25
N GLY A 222 -0.91 -4.06 -22.46
CA GLY A 222 -0.71 -2.65 -22.82
C GLY A 222 -1.55 -1.69 -21.98
N TYR A 223 -2.82 -2.01 -21.72
CA TYR A 223 -3.68 -1.21 -20.83
C TYR A 223 -3.20 -1.21 -19.39
N ILE A 224 -2.73 -2.36 -18.88
CA ILE A 224 -2.18 -2.44 -17.52
C ILE A 224 -0.92 -1.59 -17.40
N ALA A 225 0.01 -1.70 -18.34
CA ALA A 225 1.24 -0.91 -18.37
C ALA A 225 0.95 0.58 -18.53
N GLY A 226 0.07 0.94 -19.46
CA GLY A 226 -0.35 2.33 -19.70
C GLY A 226 -1.04 2.94 -18.48
N GLY A 227 -1.91 2.19 -17.81
CA GLY A 227 -2.58 2.61 -16.57
C GLY A 227 -1.59 2.84 -15.43
N ALA A 228 -0.59 1.97 -15.28
CA ALA A 228 0.47 2.15 -14.27
C ALA A 228 1.28 3.42 -14.53
N ILE A 229 1.70 3.68 -15.76
CA ILE A 229 2.44 4.89 -16.15
C ILE A 229 1.59 6.14 -15.93
N ALA A 230 0.31 6.12 -16.34
CA ALA A 230 -0.61 7.23 -16.12
C ALA A 230 -0.84 7.48 -14.62
N GLY A 231 -0.95 6.42 -13.81
CA GLY A 231 -1.08 6.54 -12.35
C GLY A 231 0.13 7.21 -11.69
N ILE A 232 1.34 6.86 -12.12
CA ILE A 232 2.58 7.49 -11.65
C ILE A 232 2.60 8.98 -12.05
N PHE A 233 2.23 9.28 -13.29
CA PHE A 233 2.17 10.67 -13.78
C PHE A 233 1.15 11.50 -12.99
N ILE A 234 -0.06 10.97 -12.75
CA ILE A 234 -1.09 11.63 -11.94
C ILE A 234 -0.60 11.86 -10.52
N ALA A 235 0.05 10.85 -9.89
CA ALA A 235 0.60 10.98 -8.55
C ALA A 235 1.69 12.05 -8.45
N LEU A 236 2.57 12.12 -9.46
CA LEU A 236 3.62 13.15 -9.56
C LEU A 236 3.01 14.53 -9.70
N MET A 237 2.02 14.69 -10.57
CA MET A 237 1.33 15.97 -10.77
C MET A 237 0.59 16.40 -9.50
N ALA A 238 -0.12 15.49 -8.83
CA ALA A 238 -0.78 15.78 -7.56
C ALA A 238 0.22 16.20 -6.47
N GLY A 239 1.38 15.55 -6.39
CA GLY A 239 2.43 15.91 -5.44
C GLY A 239 3.08 17.27 -5.70
N VAL A 240 3.20 17.67 -6.96
CA VAL A 240 3.80 18.96 -7.37
C VAL A 240 2.79 20.10 -7.25
N PHE A 241 1.57 19.95 -7.79
CA PHE A 241 0.59 21.04 -7.81
C PHE A 241 -0.03 21.33 -6.44
N VAL A 242 -0.30 20.32 -5.61
CA VAL A 242 -0.79 20.54 -4.24
C VAL A 242 0.23 21.32 -3.38
N SER A 243 1.52 21.18 -3.67
CA SER A 243 2.55 21.99 -3.00
C SER A 243 2.62 23.44 -3.49
N THR A 244 2.09 23.74 -4.68
CA THR A 244 2.11 25.08 -5.27
C THR A 244 0.94 25.92 -4.79
N ASP A 245 -0.24 25.32 -4.59
CA ASP A 245 -1.42 26.02 -4.06
C ASP A 245 -1.24 26.50 -2.61
N SER A 246 -0.46 25.77 -1.80
CA SER A 246 -0.15 26.19 -0.42
C SER A 246 0.87 27.34 -0.32
N SER A 247 1.51 27.72 -1.45
CA SER A 247 2.47 28.83 -1.50
C SER A 247 1.87 30.14 -2.04
N ILE A 248 0.56 30.11 -2.44
CA ILE A 248 -0.12 31.27 -3.07
C ILE A 248 -1.26 31.82 -2.17
N SER A 249 -1.55 31.18 -1.03
CA SER A 249 -2.51 31.67 -0.01
C SER A 249 -1.73 32.16 1.28
#